data_1e80d88c83e3c30a386f7c293de02898
#
_entry.id   1e80d88c83e3c30a386f7c293de02898
#
_cell.length_a   1.000
_cell.length_b   1.000
_cell.length_c   1.000
_cell.angle_alpha   90.00
_cell.angle_beta   90.00
_cell.angle_gamma   90.00
#
_symmetry.space_group_name_H-M   'P 1'
#
loop_
_entity.id
_entity.type
_entity.pdbx_description
1 polymer ?
#
loop_
_entity_poly.entity_id
_entity_poly.type
_entity_poly.pdbx_seq_one_letter_code
_entity_poly.pdbx_strand_id
1 'polypeptide(L)'
;MFSGGEYEEVARWLRNFVASHAKRENLRAEPVVDTEGPREGQSFGVRLRLGAGLHPAPPAPPLELGFPEVAQNRGSLAWCAGLAARVRALARDLPAAGSGPLRTA
;
A
#
# COMPACT_ATOMS: atom_id res chain seq x y z
N MET A 1 -3.49 19.01 -18.39
CA MET A 1 -4.71 18.57 -17.78
C MET A 1 -4.60 17.16 -17.24
N PHE A 2 -5.17 16.93 -16.10
CA PHE A 2 -5.14 15.61 -15.50
C PHE A 2 -5.95 14.61 -16.34
N SER A 3 -5.39 13.43 -16.51
CA SER A 3 -6.07 12.35 -17.19
C SER A 3 -6.50 11.31 -16.15
N GLY A 4 -7.80 11.11 -16.02
CA GLY A 4 -8.31 10.10 -15.11
C GLY A 4 -7.75 8.73 -15.43
N GLY A 5 -7.55 8.44 -16.72
CA GLY A 5 -7.01 7.17 -17.14
C GLY A 5 -5.60 6.95 -16.63
N GLU A 6 -4.77 8.00 -16.67
CA GLU A 6 -3.39 7.85 -16.19
C GLU A 6 -3.36 7.64 -14.67
N TYR A 7 -4.16 8.38 -13.95
CA TYR A 7 -4.23 8.23 -12.51
C TYR A 7 -4.67 6.80 -12.14
N GLU A 8 -5.68 6.29 -12.83
CA GLU A 8 -6.17 4.94 -12.58
C GLU A 8 -5.12 3.89 -12.96
N GLU A 9 -4.40 4.13 -14.03
CA GLU A 9 -3.35 3.21 -14.46
C GLU A 9 -2.23 3.14 -13.41
N VAL A 10 -1.84 4.29 -12.90
CA VAL A 10 -0.80 4.34 -11.87
C VAL A 10 -1.31 3.70 -10.59
N ALA A 11 -2.59 3.92 -10.25
CA ALA A 11 -3.18 3.28 -9.08
C ALA A 11 -3.14 1.76 -9.20
N ARG A 12 -3.44 1.24 -10.39
CA ARG A 12 -3.39 -0.20 -10.63
C ARG A 12 -1.96 -0.73 -10.48
N TRP A 13 -1.01 0.00 -11.05
CA TRP A 13 0.40 -0.37 -10.91
C TRP A 13 0.78 -0.41 -9.43
N LEU A 14 0.40 0.62 -8.69
CA LEU A 14 0.74 0.73 -7.27
C LEU A 14 0.12 -0.41 -6.47
N ARG A 15 -1.15 -0.73 -6.76
CA ARG A 15 -1.83 -1.82 -6.08
C ARG A 15 -1.10 -3.13 -6.29
N ASN A 16 -0.69 -3.40 -7.53
CA ASN A 16 0.04 -4.62 -7.84
C ASN A 16 1.41 -4.64 -7.18
N PHE A 17 2.08 -3.50 -7.17
CA PHE A 17 3.38 -3.38 -6.53
C PHE A 17 3.27 -3.67 -5.03
N VAL A 18 2.29 -3.03 -4.38
CA VAL A 18 2.10 -3.21 -2.95
C VAL A 18 1.76 -4.67 -2.63
N ALA A 19 0.86 -5.25 -3.42
CA ALA A 19 0.48 -6.65 -3.20
C ALA A 19 1.69 -7.56 -3.31
N SER A 20 2.50 -7.36 -4.32
CA SER A 20 3.66 -8.21 -4.56
C SER A 20 4.63 -8.19 -3.38
N HIS A 21 4.92 -7.00 -2.87
CA HIS A 21 5.89 -6.90 -1.80
C HIS A 21 5.32 -7.23 -0.43
N ALA A 22 4.07 -6.86 -0.17
CA ALA A 22 3.45 -7.18 1.10
C ALA A 22 3.30 -8.69 1.27
N LYS A 23 2.95 -9.39 0.21
CA LYS A 23 2.72 -10.82 0.30
C LYS A 23 4.01 -11.61 0.49
N ARG A 24 5.15 -11.01 0.30
CA ARG A 24 6.42 -11.65 0.65
C ARG A 24 6.58 -11.79 2.15
N GLU A 25 5.95 -10.88 2.91
CA GLU A 25 6.02 -10.93 4.37
C GLU A 25 4.81 -11.63 4.96
N ASN A 26 3.65 -11.50 4.32
CA ASN A 26 2.43 -12.11 4.81
C ASN A 26 1.52 -12.39 3.61
N LEU A 27 1.34 -13.67 3.30
CA LEU A 27 0.57 -14.07 2.12
C LEU A 27 -0.88 -13.61 2.15
N ARG A 28 -1.40 -13.30 3.33
CA ARG A 28 -2.80 -12.88 3.47
C ARG A 28 -2.98 -11.37 3.37
N ALA A 29 -1.88 -10.63 3.31
CA ALA A 29 -1.97 -9.18 3.22
C ALA A 29 -2.56 -8.78 1.86
N GLU A 30 -3.54 -7.89 1.89
CA GLU A 30 -4.17 -7.38 0.67
C GLU A 30 -3.88 -5.88 0.57
N PRO A 31 -3.62 -5.38 -0.63
CA PRO A 31 -3.37 -3.95 -0.77
C PRO A 31 -4.68 -3.18 -0.74
N VAL A 32 -4.67 -2.03 -0.09
CA VAL A 32 -5.77 -1.09 -0.14
C VAL A 32 -5.18 0.25 -0.57
N VAL A 33 -5.57 0.70 -1.74
CA VAL A 33 -5.07 1.96 -2.29
C VAL A 33 -6.27 2.89 -2.38
N ASP A 34 -6.29 3.91 -1.51
CA ASP A 34 -7.37 4.87 -1.46
C ASP A 34 -7.12 5.93 -2.52
N THR A 35 -8.09 6.10 -3.41
CA THR A 35 -8.00 7.05 -4.51
C THR A 35 -9.13 8.05 -4.50
N GLU A 36 -9.90 8.11 -3.41
CA GLU A 36 -11.13 8.90 -3.40
C GLU A 36 -11.01 10.16 -2.58
N GLY A 37 -12.04 10.99 -2.69
CA GLY A 37 -12.09 12.23 -1.96
C GLY A 37 -10.99 13.19 -2.40
N PRO A 38 -10.36 13.87 -1.46
CA PRO A 38 -9.31 14.82 -1.82
C PRO A 38 -8.12 14.20 -2.53
N ARG A 39 -7.98 12.87 -2.46
CA ARG A 39 -6.85 12.21 -3.12
C ARG A 39 -7.04 12.04 -4.61
N GLU A 40 -8.27 12.07 -5.08
CA GLU A 40 -8.56 11.75 -6.47
C GLU A 40 -7.74 12.64 -7.40
N GLY A 41 -6.94 12.00 -8.25
CA GLY A 41 -6.08 12.72 -9.18
C GLY A 41 -4.85 13.35 -8.55
N GLN A 42 -4.70 13.30 -7.22
CA GLN A 42 -3.64 14.01 -6.51
C GLN A 42 -2.63 13.08 -5.84
N SER A 43 -3.14 12.04 -5.19
CA SER A 43 -2.28 11.20 -4.38
C SER A 43 -2.93 9.85 -4.14
N PHE A 44 -2.22 8.99 -3.41
CA PHE A 44 -2.71 7.66 -3.04
C PHE A 44 -2.46 7.46 -1.56
N GLY A 45 -3.43 6.85 -0.89
CA GLY A 45 -3.27 6.44 0.51
C GLY A 45 -3.20 4.93 0.55
N VAL A 46 -2.09 4.38 1.04
CA VAL A 46 -1.86 2.94 1.01
C VAL A 46 -1.98 2.36 2.40
N ARG A 47 -2.83 1.35 2.52
CA ARG A 47 -2.93 0.54 3.73
C ARG A 47 -2.87 -0.92 3.30
N LEU A 48 -2.70 -1.80 4.26
CA LEU A 48 -2.81 -3.23 4.02
C LEU A 48 -4.01 -3.73 4.80
N ARG A 49 -4.72 -4.68 4.22
CA ARG A 49 -5.85 -5.32 4.88
C ARG A 49 -5.47 -6.74 5.24
N LEU A 50 -5.79 -7.13 6.46
CA LEU A 50 -5.65 -8.50 6.90
C LEU A 50 -6.98 -8.90 7.53
N GLY A 51 -7.74 -9.75 6.85
CA GLY A 51 -9.08 -10.06 7.29
C GLY A 51 -9.95 -8.83 7.27
N ALA A 52 -10.55 -8.49 8.39
CA ALA A 52 -11.39 -7.32 8.52
C ALA A 52 -10.63 -6.08 8.95
N GLY A 53 -9.35 -6.21 9.28
CA GLY A 53 -8.57 -5.09 9.82
C GLY A 53 -7.76 -4.37 8.77
N LEU A 54 -7.65 -3.06 8.94
CA LEU A 54 -6.80 -2.22 8.09
C LEU A 54 -5.55 -1.82 8.87
N HIS A 55 -4.42 -1.72 8.17
CA HIS A 55 -3.14 -1.39 8.79
C HIS A 55 -2.37 -0.42 7.90
N PRO A 56 -1.98 0.75 8.40
CA PRO A 56 -2.27 1.25 9.74
C PRO A 56 -3.76 1.38 9.96
N ALA A 57 -4.21 1.15 11.19
CA ALA A 57 -5.63 1.21 11.47
C ALA A 57 -6.08 2.67 11.58
N PRO A 58 -7.22 3.05 10.97
CA PRO A 58 -7.73 4.39 11.20
C PRO A 58 -7.95 4.63 12.69
N PRO A 59 -7.73 5.85 13.18
CA PRO A 59 -7.49 7.07 12.43
C PRO A 59 -6.03 7.33 12.08
N ALA A 60 -5.14 6.37 12.29
CA ALA A 60 -3.75 6.59 11.89
C ALA A 60 -3.67 6.81 10.38
N PRO A 61 -2.79 7.70 9.91
CA PRO A 61 -2.74 7.99 8.50
C PRO A 61 -2.17 6.81 7.70
N PRO A 62 -2.62 6.65 6.45
CA PRO A 62 -2.03 5.65 5.58
C PRO A 62 -0.66 6.09 5.10
N LEU A 63 0.02 5.20 4.38
CA LEU A 63 1.22 5.58 3.66
C LEU A 63 0.80 6.47 2.50
N GLU A 64 1.22 7.72 2.53
CA GLU A 64 0.78 8.72 1.55
C GLU A 64 1.80 8.84 0.43
N LEU A 65 1.34 8.77 -0.81
CA LEU A 65 2.22 8.90 -1.98
C LEU A 65 1.56 9.87 -2.96
N GLY A 66 2.32 10.86 -3.42
CA GLY A 66 1.80 11.79 -4.42
C GLY A 66 1.71 11.13 -5.79
N PHE A 67 0.68 11.47 -6.54
CA PHE A 67 0.52 10.93 -7.89
C PHE A 67 1.73 11.25 -8.77
N PRO A 68 2.19 12.52 -8.84
CA PRO A 68 3.35 12.80 -9.69
C PRO A 68 4.59 12.02 -9.25
N GLU A 69 4.77 11.85 -7.95
CA GLU A 69 5.91 11.10 -7.44
C GLU A 69 5.89 9.66 -7.95
N VAL A 70 4.76 9.00 -7.84
CA VAL A 70 4.65 7.61 -8.29
C VAL A 70 4.79 7.52 -9.79
N ALA A 71 4.09 8.40 -10.51
CA ALA A 71 4.11 8.38 -11.96
C ALA A 71 5.51 8.56 -12.52
N GLN A 72 6.29 9.45 -11.91
CA GLN A 72 7.64 9.75 -12.39
C GLN A 72 8.66 8.72 -11.97
N ASN A 73 8.43 8.04 -10.85
CA ASN A 73 9.46 7.18 -10.28
C ASN A 73 9.18 5.69 -10.36
N ARG A 74 8.03 5.30 -10.91
CA ARG A 74 7.70 3.87 -10.97
C ARG A 74 8.69 3.09 -11.86
N GLY A 75 9.46 3.79 -12.69
CA GLY A 75 10.52 3.17 -13.46
C GLY A 75 11.88 3.24 -12.79
N SER A 76 11.98 3.84 -11.61
CA SER A 76 13.26 4.01 -10.92
C SER A 76 13.47 2.86 -9.96
N LEU A 77 14.55 2.09 -10.18
CA LEU A 77 14.84 0.96 -9.30
C LEU A 77 15.09 1.40 -7.87
N ALA A 78 15.83 2.50 -7.70
CA ALA A 78 16.15 2.98 -6.36
C ALA A 78 14.90 3.42 -5.60
N TRP A 79 14.01 4.15 -6.28
CA TRP A 79 12.77 4.59 -5.65
C TRP A 79 11.89 3.39 -5.31
N CYS A 80 11.80 2.44 -6.24
CA CYS A 80 10.98 1.25 -6.00
C CYS A 80 11.53 0.41 -4.85
N ALA A 81 12.85 0.32 -4.73
CA ALA A 81 13.45 -0.41 -3.61
C ALA A 81 13.09 0.25 -2.28
N GLY A 82 13.12 1.58 -2.23
CA GLY A 82 12.72 2.30 -1.03
C GLY A 82 11.26 2.08 -0.68
N LEU A 83 10.40 2.15 -1.69
CA LEU A 83 8.97 1.92 -1.46
C LEU A 83 8.72 0.47 -1.04
N ALA A 84 9.39 -0.48 -1.67
CA ALA A 84 9.25 -1.88 -1.30
C ALA A 84 9.61 -2.11 0.16
N ALA A 85 10.69 -1.47 0.62
CA ALA A 85 11.10 -1.60 2.02
C ALA A 85 10.02 -1.08 2.96
N ARG A 86 9.36 0.03 2.60
CA ARG A 86 8.29 0.61 3.42
C ARG A 86 7.07 -0.30 3.45
N VAL A 87 6.71 -0.86 2.30
CA VAL A 87 5.57 -1.78 2.21
C VAL A 87 5.84 -3.03 3.03
N ARG A 88 7.04 -3.57 2.91
CA ARG A 88 7.39 -4.78 3.65
C ARG A 88 7.41 -4.52 5.15
N ALA A 89 7.85 -3.33 5.57
CA ALA A 89 7.80 -2.97 6.98
C ALA A 89 6.37 -2.93 7.49
N LEU A 90 5.45 -2.37 6.71
CA LEU A 90 4.04 -2.38 7.08
C LEU A 90 3.53 -3.81 7.20
N ALA A 91 3.92 -4.67 6.28
CA ALA A 91 3.44 -6.06 6.29
C ALA A 91 3.99 -6.83 7.49
N ARG A 92 5.21 -6.53 7.90
CA ARG A 92 5.78 -7.18 9.09
C ARG A 92 5.06 -6.76 10.35
N ASP A 93 4.50 -5.55 10.37
CA ASP A 93 3.77 -5.08 11.54
C ASP A 93 2.37 -5.68 11.65
N LEU A 94 1.92 -6.40 10.61
CA LEU A 94 0.61 -7.03 10.68
C LEU A 94 0.61 -8.15 11.72
N PRO A 95 -0.53 -8.36 12.38
CA PRO A 95 -0.64 -9.51 13.27
C PRO A 95 -0.42 -10.78 12.46
N ALA A 96 0.25 -11.73 13.06
CA ALA A 96 0.43 -13.02 12.41
C ALA A 96 -0.95 -13.62 12.17
N ALA A 97 -1.16 -14.07 10.95
CA ALA A 97 -2.46 -14.59 10.61
C ALA A 97 -2.80 -15.79 11.47
N GLY A 98 -3.92 -15.70 12.12
CA GLY A 98 -4.40 -16.77 12.96
C GLY A 98 -3.61 -16.95 14.21
N SER A 99 -2.52 -16.26 14.40
CA SER A 99 -1.83 -16.46 15.60
C SER A 99 -2.10 -15.40 16.50
N GLY A 100 -2.36 -14.50 16.20
CA GLY A 100 -2.68 -13.65 17.07
C GLY A 100 -2.23 -14.01 18.26
N PRO A 101 -2.53 -13.59 18.95
CA PRO A 101 -2.08 -13.70 20.12
C PRO A 101 -2.24 -14.95 20.71
N LEU A 102 -2.43 -15.55 20.25
CA LEU A 102 -2.50 -16.62 20.73
C LEU A 102 -1.53 -17.25 21.02
N ARG A 103 -0.90 -16.93 20.73
CA ARG A 103 -0.06 -17.44 21.00
C ARG A 103 0.20 -17.45 22.08
N THR A 104 -0.14 -17.13 22.37
CA THR A 104 0.06 -17.18 23.29
C THR A 104 -0.14 -17.73 23.89
N ALA A 105 -0.28 -17.90 23.75
CA ALA A 105 -0.46 -18.40 24.37
C ALA A 105 -0.24 -18.69 24.72
#